data_6c8725552fd0174da8f1e047e891e692
#
_entry.id   6c8725552fd0174da8f1e047e891e692
#
_cell.length_a   1.000
_cell.length_b   1.000
_cell.length_c   1.000
_cell.angle_alpha   90.00
_cell.angle_beta   90.00
_cell.angle_gamma   90.00
#
_symmetry.space_group_name_H-M   'P 1'
#
loop_
_entity.id
_entity.type
_entity.pdbx_description
1 polymer ?
#
loop_
_entity_poly.entity_id
_entity_poly.type
_entity_poly.pdbx_seq_one_letter_code
_entity_poly.pdbx_strand_id
1 'polypeptide(L)'
;LSAIIRQSTSKRISDKRGIYLVEKLVSLAKQSYFTVTKTSPMIEEVRYYAKELLRLSERRQAIFDKMVALAQPLPEDKILRSIPSIAETTATSIIGELGAIRRFQSANQINAFIGIDFRHYESGNYLAQEHITKRGNPYAPKILFKCIHDIACASQTNPCHIADFYEKRKRQSQTASTKPHTIASRHCLVRTMLYLITHNKLYNYASTQNH
;
A
#
# COMPACT_ATOMS: atom_id res chain seq x y z
N LEU A 1 17.69 -25.98 2.26
CA LEU A 1 17.55 -24.91 1.27
C LEU A 1 16.08 -24.64 0.94
N SER A 2 15.23 -25.63 0.62
CA SER A 2 13.81 -25.40 0.32
C SER A 2 13.05 -24.75 1.47
N ALA A 3 13.30 -25.15 2.72
CA ALA A 3 12.72 -24.53 3.91
C ALA A 3 13.14 -23.04 4.04
N ILE A 4 14.41 -22.74 3.82
CA ILE A 4 14.95 -21.36 3.87
C ILE A 4 14.30 -20.49 2.79
N ILE A 5 14.16 -21.00 1.55
CA ILE A 5 13.50 -20.27 0.47
C ILE A 5 12.05 -19.96 0.81
N ARG A 6 11.33 -20.89 1.45
CA ARG A 6 9.95 -20.66 1.89
C ARG A 6 9.83 -19.61 2.98
N GLN A 7 10.75 -19.63 3.94
CA GLN A 7 10.78 -18.64 5.02
C GLN A 7 11.18 -17.24 4.53
N SER A 8 12.00 -17.15 3.47
CA SER A 8 12.46 -15.87 2.92
C SER A 8 11.46 -15.19 1.99
N THR A 9 10.37 -15.86 1.61
CA THR A 9 9.36 -15.31 0.71
C THR A 9 8.07 -14.96 1.45
N SER A 10 7.54 -13.78 1.19
CA SER A 10 6.24 -13.34 1.73
C SER A 10 5.04 -14.08 1.15
N LYS A 11 5.23 -14.77 0.01
CA LYS A 11 4.17 -15.55 -0.66
C LYS A 11 4.33 -17.02 -0.34
N ARG A 12 3.22 -17.70 -0.07
CA ARG A 12 3.22 -19.16 0.14
C ARG A 12 3.65 -19.86 -1.17
N ILE A 13 4.79 -20.54 -1.11
CA ILE A 13 5.34 -21.29 -2.24
C ILE A 13 5.00 -22.77 -2.03
N SER A 14 4.46 -23.43 -3.08
CA SER A 14 4.20 -24.87 -3.06
C SER A 14 5.50 -25.68 -2.98
N ASP A 15 5.43 -26.92 -2.47
CA ASP A 15 6.59 -27.81 -2.32
C ASP A 15 7.31 -28.02 -3.65
N LYS A 16 6.57 -28.31 -4.71
CA LYS A 16 7.12 -28.47 -6.07
C LYS A 16 7.87 -27.24 -6.54
N ARG A 17 7.32 -26.05 -6.30
CA ARG A 17 7.97 -24.79 -6.68
C ARG A 17 9.22 -24.52 -5.85
N GLY A 18 9.20 -24.86 -4.55
CA GLY A 18 10.36 -24.74 -3.66
C GLY A 18 11.52 -25.63 -4.12
N ILE A 19 11.25 -26.89 -4.45
CA ILE A 19 12.26 -27.83 -4.96
C ILE A 19 12.85 -27.34 -6.30
N TYR A 20 11.99 -26.93 -7.24
CA TYR A 20 12.43 -26.39 -8.53
C TYR A 20 13.37 -25.18 -8.37
N LEU A 21 13.05 -24.26 -7.45
CA LEU A 21 13.90 -23.09 -7.19
C LEU A 21 15.26 -23.48 -6.59
N VAL A 22 15.30 -24.49 -5.71
CA VAL A 22 16.56 -25.02 -5.16
C VAL A 22 17.43 -25.61 -6.28
N GLU A 23 16.86 -26.47 -7.11
CA GLU A 23 17.59 -27.10 -8.23
C GLU A 23 18.14 -26.06 -9.19
N LYS A 24 17.34 -25.06 -9.54
CA LYS A 24 17.75 -23.94 -10.39
C LYS A 24 18.89 -23.13 -9.77
N LEU A 25 18.80 -22.80 -8.46
CA LEU A 25 19.84 -22.07 -7.76
C LEU A 25 21.15 -22.85 -7.70
N VAL A 26 21.07 -24.16 -7.39
CA VAL A 26 22.25 -25.03 -7.36
C VAL A 26 22.89 -25.16 -8.74
N SER A 27 22.08 -25.29 -9.80
CA SER A 27 22.56 -25.34 -11.17
C SER A 27 23.28 -24.05 -11.57
N LEU A 28 22.66 -22.90 -11.28
CA LEU A 28 23.27 -21.59 -11.55
C LEU A 28 24.57 -21.39 -10.74
N ALA A 29 24.58 -21.79 -9.47
CA ALA A 29 25.79 -21.71 -8.64
C ALA A 29 26.95 -22.56 -9.19
N LYS A 30 26.67 -23.75 -9.75
CA LYS A 30 27.70 -24.59 -10.40
C LYS A 30 28.24 -23.99 -11.68
N GLN A 31 27.47 -23.19 -12.39
CA GLN A 31 27.84 -22.54 -13.65
C GLN A 31 28.46 -21.17 -13.46
N SER A 32 28.35 -20.58 -12.26
CA SER A 32 28.89 -19.24 -11.99
C SER A 32 30.38 -19.28 -11.63
N TYR A 33 31.13 -18.34 -12.18
CA TYR A 33 32.51 -18.11 -11.80
C TYR A 33 32.58 -17.31 -10.51
N PHE A 34 33.44 -17.76 -9.57
CA PHE A 34 33.66 -17.01 -8.33
C PHE A 34 34.53 -15.78 -8.63
N THR A 35 33.95 -14.62 -8.51
CA THR A 35 34.67 -13.33 -8.59
C THR A 35 35.37 -12.99 -7.27
N VAL A 36 35.00 -13.65 -6.18
CA VAL A 36 35.47 -13.35 -4.83
C VAL A 36 35.85 -14.67 -4.12
N THR A 37 37.03 -14.73 -3.52
CA THR A 37 37.47 -15.90 -2.75
C THR A 37 36.66 -16.05 -1.44
N LYS A 38 36.55 -17.29 -0.93
CA LYS A 38 35.79 -17.57 0.34
C LYS A 38 36.36 -16.83 1.56
N THR A 39 37.61 -16.38 1.49
CA THR A 39 38.33 -15.64 2.54
C THR A 39 38.23 -14.12 2.38
N SER A 40 37.54 -13.65 1.36
CA SER A 40 37.41 -12.21 1.13
C SER A 40 36.61 -11.52 2.25
N PRO A 41 37.07 -10.35 2.73
CA PRO A 41 36.32 -9.52 3.68
C PRO A 41 34.91 -9.16 3.23
N MET A 42 34.68 -9.06 1.92
CA MET A 42 33.34 -8.80 1.34
C MET A 42 32.32 -9.87 1.71
N ILE A 43 32.72 -11.13 1.92
CA ILE A 43 31.80 -12.19 2.34
C ILE A 43 31.34 -11.97 3.79
N GLU A 44 32.23 -11.52 4.66
CA GLU A 44 31.89 -11.18 6.04
C GLU A 44 30.92 -10.00 6.08
N GLU A 45 31.15 -8.99 5.26
CA GLU A 45 30.29 -7.84 5.12
C GLU A 45 28.87 -8.23 4.64
N VAL A 46 28.77 -9.05 3.60
CA VAL A 46 27.49 -9.57 3.10
C VAL A 46 26.77 -10.37 4.19
N ARG A 47 27.48 -11.22 4.92
CA ARG A 47 26.91 -11.99 6.05
C ARG A 47 26.40 -11.09 7.16
N TYR A 48 27.14 -10.03 7.48
CA TYR A 48 26.74 -9.05 8.48
C TYR A 48 25.43 -8.36 8.07
N TYR A 49 25.39 -7.81 6.84
CA TYR A 49 24.17 -7.14 6.37
C TYR A 49 22.98 -8.08 6.21
N ALA A 50 23.22 -9.34 5.82
CA ALA A 50 22.14 -10.33 5.75
C ALA A 50 21.54 -10.62 7.14
N LYS A 51 22.39 -10.80 8.18
CA LYS A 51 21.93 -10.99 9.55
C LYS A 51 21.17 -9.76 10.07
N GLU A 52 21.70 -8.57 9.80
CA GLU A 52 21.07 -7.32 10.23
C GLU A 52 19.71 -7.11 9.54
N LEU A 53 19.60 -7.44 8.25
CA LEU A 53 18.33 -7.39 7.52
C LEU A 53 17.28 -8.32 8.14
N LEU A 54 17.66 -9.54 8.51
CA LEU A 54 16.76 -10.49 9.18
C LEU A 54 16.31 -9.94 10.54
N ARG A 55 17.25 -9.47 11.36
CA ARG A 55 16.97 -8.86 12.66
C ARG A 55 16.01 -7.66 12.56
N LEU A 56 16.25 -6.78 11.59
CA LEU A 56 15.38 -5.61 11.36
C LEU A 56 13.99 -6.02 10.85
N SER A 57 13.92 -7.08 10.03
CA SER A 57 12.65 -7.62 9.54
C SER A 57 11.80 -8.19 10.68
N GLU A 58 12.41 -8.96 11.59
CA GLU A 58 11.75 -9.47 12.79
C GLU A 58 11.28 -8.34 13.70
N ARG A 59 12.15 -7.35 13.97
CA ARG A 59 11.80 -6.18 14.78
C ARG A 59 10.65 -5.38 14.16
N ARG A 60 10.66 -5.20 12.83
CA ARG A 60 9.57 -4.55 12.11
C ARG A 60 8.26 -5.30 12.31
N GLN A 61 8.28 -6.63 12.19
CA GLN A 61 7.08 -7.44 12.38
C GLN A 61 6.55 -7.31 13.81
N ALA A 62 7.41 -7.43 14.81
CA ALA A 62 7.01 -7.30 16.21
C ALA A 62 6.41 -5.92 16.54
N ILE A 63 6.91 -4.84 15.93
CA ILE A 63 6.34 -3.50 16.08
C ILE A 63 4.96 -3.46 15.39
N PHE A 64 4.84 -4.05 14.21
CA PHE A 64 3.60 -4.10 13.47
C PHE A 64 2.50 -4.83 14.22
N ASP A 65 2.83 -5.97 14.83
CA ASP A 65 1.90 -6.77 15.64
C ASP A 65 1.38 -5.95 16.85
N LYS A 66 2.24 -5.16 17.48
CA LYS A 66 1.83 -4.22 18.53
C LYS A 66 0.90 -3.12 18.00
N MET A 67 1.19 -2.56 16.84
CA MET A 67 0.32 -1.55 16.21
C MET A 67 -1.06 -2.14 15.88
N VAL A 68 -1.13 -3.36 15.36
CA VAL A 68 -2.37 -4.07 15.09
C VAL A 68 -3.17 -4.27 16.38
N ALA A 69 -2.53 -4.75 17.45
CA ALA A 69 -3.18 -4.94 18.74
C ALA A 69 -3.78 -3.64 19.31
N LEU A 70 -3.15 -2.48 19.05
CA LEU A 70 -3.68 -1.17 19.45
C LEU A 70 -4.81 -0.68 18.52
N ALA A 71 -4.80 -1.05 17.26
CA ALA A 71 -5.81 -0.61 16.29
C ALA A 71 -7.09 -1.45 16.36
N GLN A 72 -6.99 -2.75 16.62
CA GLN A 72 -8.12 -3.69 16.66
C GLN A 72 -9.32 -3.25 17.51
N PRO A 73 -9.15 -2.68 18.74
CA PRO A 73 -10.27 -2.24 19.55
C PRO A 73 -10.95 -0.97 19.03
N LEU A 74 -10.36 -0.28 18.04
CA LEU A 74 -10.92 0.95 17.49
C LEU A 74 -12.04 0.64 16.49
N PRO A 75 -13.18 1.34 16.55
CA PRO A 75 -14.28 1.15 15.61
C PRO A 75 -13.84 1.44 14.16
N GLU A 76 -12.87 2.32 13.97
CA GLU A 76 -12.28 2.67 12.68
C GLU A 76 -11.62 1.47 11.99
N ASP A 77 -10.99 0.56 12.74
CA ASP A 77 -10.36 -0.65 12.17
C ASP A 77 -11.39 -1.52 11.46
N LYS A 78 -12.48 -1.86 12.14
CA LYS A 78 -13.58 -2.66 11.59
C LYS A 78 -14.19 -2.00 10.36
N ILE A 79 -14.39 -0.68 10.41
CA ILE A 79 -14.98 0.09 9.31
C ILE A 79 -14.04 0.09 8.10
N LEU A 80 -12.76 0.36 8.29
CA LEU A 80 -11.79 0.37 7.20
C LEU A 80 -11.63 -1.01 6.56
N ARG A 81 -11.58 -2.06 7.36
CA ARG A 81 -11.49 -3.46 6.87
C ARG A 81 -12.73 -3.93 6.13
N SER A 82 -13.86 -3.25 6.28
CA SER A 82 -15.06 -3.54 5.48
C SER A 82 -14.93 -3.09 4.02
N ILE A 83 -14.00 -2.17 3.71
CA ILE A 83 -13.73 -1.75 2.34
C ILE A 83 -12.93 -2.86 1.65
N PRO A 84 -13.34 -3.32 0.45
CA PRO A 84 -12.63 -4.36 -0.28
C PRO A 84 -11.14 -4.08 -0.44
N SER A 85 -10.31 -5.11 -0.28
CA SER A 85 -8.83 -5.07 -0.38
C SER A 85 -8.12 -4.25 0.70
N ILE A 86 -8.81 -3.70 1.69
CA ILE A 86 -8.17 -3.12 2.88
C ILE A 86 -8.05 -4.21 3.94
N ALA A 87 -6.85 -4.80 4.03
CA ALA A 87 -6.51 -5.79 5.04
C ALA A 87 -6.12 -5.12 6.37
N GLU A 88 -6.01 -5.93 7.42
CA GLU A 88 -5.65 -5.50 8.78
C GLU A 88 -4.42 -4.60 8.83
N THR A 89 -3.33 -5.00 8.17
CA THR A 89 -2.09 -4.22 8.12
C THR A 89 -2.28 -2.86 7.45
N THR A 90 -3.13 -2.78 6.45
CA THR A 90 -3.41 -1.55 5.72
C THR A 90 -4.31 -0.62 6.54
N ALA A 91 -5.37 -1.16 7.17
CA ALA A 91 -6.23 -0.42 8.08
C ALA A 91 -5.44 0.18 9.25
N THR A 92 -4.61 -0.64 9.92
CA THR A 92 -3.71 -0.19 10.99
C THR A 92 -2.77 0.93 10.54
N SER A 93 -2.20 0.81 9.33
CA SER A 93 -1.31 1.85 8.79
C SER A 93 -2.06 3.15 8.50
N ILE A 94 -3.28 3.09 7.98
CA ILE A 94 -4.12 4.26 7.73
C ILE A 94 -4.45 4.96 9.06
N ILE A 95 -4.85 4.20 10.08
CA ILE A 95 -5.16 4.72 11.42
C ILE A 95 -3.91 5.38 12.02
N GLY A 96 -2.75 4.73 11.93
CA GLY A 96 -1.50 5.26 12.47
C GLY A 96 -1.07 6.57 11.81
N GLU A 97 -1.24 6.70 10.49
CA GLU A 97 -0.81 7.90 9.76
C GLU A 97 -1.81 9.06 9.82
N LEU A 98 -3.11 8.78 9.86
CA LEU A 98 -4.14 9.80 9.92
C LEU A 98 -4.51 10.18 11.37
N GLY A 99 -4.28 9.29 12.32
CA GLY A 99 -4.71 9.46 13.71
C GLY A 99 -6.22 9.49 13.83
N ALA A 100 -6.76 10.37 14.68
CA ALA A 100 -8.19 10.53 14.88
C ALA A 100 -8.88 11.08 13.62
N ILE A 101 -9.33 10.19 12.73
CA ILE A 101 -9.93 10.57 11.42
C ILE A 101 -11.18 11.44 11.61
N ARG A 102 -11.93 11.26 12.71
CA ARG A 102 -13.11 12.06 13.03
C ARG A 102 -12.84 13.54 13.28
N ARG A 103 -11.58 13.94 13.49
CA ARG A 103 -11.21 15.36 13.63
C ARG A 103 -11.35 16.16 12.34
N PHE A 104 -11.34 15.47 11.19
CA PHE A 104 -11.47 16.12 9.90
C PHE A 104 -12.93 16.33 9.54
N GLN A 105 -13.29 17.56 9.20
CA GLN A 105 -14.66 17.95 8.80
C GLN A 105 -14.94 17.63 7.32
N SER A 106 -13.90 17.51 6.51
CA SER A 106 -14.03 17.23 5.07
C SER A 106 -12.89 16.38 4.54
N ALA A 107 -13.16 15.70 3.42
CA ALA A 107 -12.13 14.95 2.70
C ALA A 107 -10.99 15.85 2.20
N ASN A 108 -11.27 17.11 1.91
CA ASN A 108 -10.26 18.08 1.49
C ASN A 108 -9.26 18.38 2.61
N GLN A 109 -9.71 18.42 3.87
CA GLN A 109 -8.80 18.57 5.01
C GLN A 109 -7.86 17.36 5.15
N ILE A 110 -8.37 16.15 4.91
CA ILE A 110 -7.51 14.94 4.89
C ILE A 110 -6.52 15.05 3.73
N ASN A 111 -6.97 15.44 2.53
CA ASN A 111 -6.10 15.58 1.36
C ASN A 111 -5.00 16.63 1.60
N ALA A 112 -5.32 17.76 2.22
CA ALA A 112 -4.34 18.78 2.60
C ALA A 112 -3.36 18.25 3.66
N PHE A 113 -3.85 17.53 4.68
CA PHE A 113 -3.03 16.92 5.74
C PHE A 113 -2.01 15.92 5.18
N ILE A 114 -2.40 15.10 4.21
CA ILE A 114 -1.52 14.12 3.56
C ILE A 114 -0.74 14.70 2.37
N GLY A 115 -0.93 15.97 2.04
CA GLY A 115 -0.14 16.66 1.01
C GLY A 115 -0.47 16.25 -0.43
N ILE A 116 -1.69 15.77 -0.70
CA ILE A 116 -2.19 15.50 -2.07
C ILE A 116 -3.13 16.60 -2.57
N ASP A 117 -3.14 17.72 -1.91
CA ASP A 117 -3.89 18.90 -2.34
C ASP A 117 -3.22 19.60 -3.53
N PHE A 118 -4.03 20.16 -4.42
CA PHE A 118 -3.55 20.90 -5.58
C PHE A 118 -3.33 22.37 -5.19
N ARG A 119 -2.18 22.91 -5.55
CA ARG A 119 -1.97 24.34 -5.52
C ARG A 119 -2.57 24.96 -6.78
N HIS A 120 -3.63 25.73 -6.60
CA HIS A 120 -4.07 26.70 -7.59
C HIS A 120 -3.30 28.00 -7.33
N TYR A 121 -2.54 28.42 -8.30
CA TYR A 121 -1.93 29.74 -8.29
C TYR A 121 -2.41 30.48 -9.53
N GLU A 122 -3.31 31.42 -9.30
CA GLU A 122 -3.83 32.33 -10.33
C GLU A 122 -3.44 33.77 -9.95
N SER A 123 -2.80 34.46 -10.85
CA SER A 123 -2.49 35.90 -10.69
C SER A 123 -2.79 36.58 -12.00
N GLY A 124 -3.94 37.29 -12.07
CA GLY A 124 -4.41 37.94 -13.28
C GLY A 124 -4.58 36.96 -14.45
N ASN A 125 -3.91 37.17 -15.55
CA ASN A 125 -3.97 36.29 -16.74
C ASN A 125 -2.98 35.09 -16.66
N TYR A 126 -2.24 34.92 -15.57
CA TYR A 126 -1.27 33.85 -15.43
C TYR A 126 -1.88 32.65 -14.68
N LEU A 127 -2.08 31.56 -15.43
CA LEU A 127 -2.44 30.22 -14.88
C LEU A 127 -1.17 29.39 -14.72
N ALA A 128 -0.74 29.19 -13.48
CA ALA A 128 0.38 28.31 -13.21
C ALA A 128 -0.05 26.84 -13.35
N GLN A 129 0.89 26.01 -13.78
CA GLN A 129 0.66 24.57 -13.86
C GLN A 129 0.38 23.99 -12.46
N GLU A 130 -0.74 23.30 -12.31
CA GLU A 130 -1.15 22.70 -11.04
C GLU A 130 -0.16 21.66 -10.57
N HIS A 131 0.33 21.80 -9.36
CA HIS A 131 1.23 20.83 -8.73
C HIS A 131 0.68 20.37 -7.38
N ILE A 132 0.85 19.07 -7.09
CA ILE A 132 0.58 18.52 -5.75
C ILE A 132 1.53 19.17 -4.75
N THR A 133 1.01 19.67 -3.63
CA THR A 133 1.79 20.44 -2.64
C THR A 133 2.94 19.65 -2.00
N LYS A 134 2.82 18.32 -1.90
CA LYS A 134 3.78 17.41 -1.23
C LYS A 134 4.16 17.84 0.19
N ARG A 135 3.40 18.78 0.77
CA ARG A 135 3.54 19.21 2.16
C ARG A 135 2.66 18.33 3.02
N GLY A 136 3.21 17.68 4.02
CA GLY A 136 2.45 16.82 4.92
C GLY A 136 3.12 15.46 5.14
N ASN A 137 2.35 14.51 5.63
CA ASN A 137 2.83 13.16 5.92
C ASN A 137 3.22 12.41 4.62
N PRO A 138 4.50 12.02 4.43
CA PRO A 138 4.95 11.37 3.20
C PRO A 138 4.51 9.90 3.09
N TYR A 139 4.06 9.28 4.17
CA TYR A 139 3.72 7.86 4.22
C TYR A 139 2.26 7.59 3.84
N ALA A 140 1.32 8.41 4.33
CA ALA A 140 -0.10 8.26 4.03
C ALA A 140 -0.40 8.23 2.51
N PRO A 141 0.16 9.10 1.66
CA PRO A 141 -0.04 9.01 0.21
C PRO A 141 0.43 7.70 -0.41
N LYS A 142 1.52 7.10 0.10
CA LYS A 142 2.04 5.81 -0.39
C LYS A 142 1.10 4.67 -0.02
N ILE A 143 0.58 4.66 1.22
CA ILE A 143 -0.37 3.65 1.69
C ILE A 143 -1.64 3.72 0.84
N LEU A 144 -2.22 4.91 0.68
CA LEU A 144 -3.43 5.09 -0.13
C LEU A 144 -3.21 4.76 -1.61
N PHE A 145 -2.03 5.05 -2.16
CA PHE A 145 -1.69 4.66 -3.53
C PHE A 145 -1.68 3.14 -3.69
N LYS A 146 -1.07 2.44 -2.72
CA LYS A 146 -1.08 0.98 -2.70
C LYS A 146 -2.50 0.43 -2.54
N CYS A 147 -3.33 1.01 -1.67
CA CYS A 147 -4.74 0.61 -1.53
C CYS A 147 -5.48 0.64 -2.87
N ILE A 148 -5.34 1.70 -3.64
CA ILE A 148 -6.01 1.81 -4.94
C ILE A 148 -5.51 0.74 -5.91
N HIS A 149 -4.20 0.46 -5.91
CA HIS A 149 -3.65 -0.60 -6.73
C HIS A 149 -4.21 -1.98 -6.33
N ASP A 150 -4.25 -2.28 -5.04
CA ASP A 150 -4.77 -3.55 -4.51
C ASP A 150 -6.29 -3.68 -4.80
N ILE A 151 -7.06 -2.60 -4.67
CA ILE A 151 -8.48 -2.52 -5.04
C ILE A 151 -8.68 -2.78 -6.54
N ALA A 152 -7.89 -2.14 -7.40
CA ALA A 152 -7.99 -2.32 -8.84
C ALA A 152 -7.62 -3.76 -9.26
N CYS A 153 -6.60 -4.37 -8.65
CA CYS A 153 -6.21 -5.75 -8.91
C CYS A 153 -7.28 -6.76 -8.47
N ALA A 154 -8.00 -6.50 -7.38
CA ALA A 154 -9.00 -7.37 -6.82
C ALA A 154 -10.43 -7.10 -7.35
N SER A 155 -10.60 -6.16 -8.27
CA SER A 155 -11.91 -5.68 -8.75
C SER A 155 -12.84 -6.78 -9.29
N GLN A 156 -12.27 -7.82 -9.88
CA GLN A 156 -13.05 -8.96 -10.42
C GLN A 156 -13.61 -9.87 -9.31
N THR A 157 -12.88 -10.03 -8.21
CA THR A 157 -13.29 -10.89 -7.09
C THR A 157 -14.00 -10.13 -5.99
N ASN A 158 -13.63 -8.87 -5.78
CA ASN A 158 -14.18 -7.99 -4.75
C ASN A 158 -14.58 -6.63 -5.37
N PRO A 159 -15.72 -6.57 -6.08
CA PRO A 159 -16.16 -5.35 -6.73
C PRO A 159 -16.49 -4.25 -5.72
N CYS A 160 -16.15 -3.01 -6.08
CA CYS A 160 -16.49 -1.83 -5.29
C CYS A 160 -16.51 -0.57 -6.17
N HIS A 161 -17.28 0.44 -5.76
CA HIS A 161 -17.43 1.69 -6.52
C HIS A 161 -16.10 2.44 -6.75
N ILE A 162 -15.10 2.22 -5.89
CA ILE A 162 -13.77 2.83 -6.06
C ILE A 162 -13.03 2.18 -7.24
N ALA A 163 -13.17 0.85 -7.40
CA ALA A 163 -12.65 0.12 -8.55
C ALA A 163 -13.37 0.55 -9.84
N ASP A 164 -14.70 0.67 -9.80
CA ASP A 164 -15.49 1.14 -10.94
C ASP A 164 -15.09 2.54 -11.38
N PHE A 165 -14.89 3.45 -10.41
CA PHE A 165 -14.41 4.79 -10.66
C PHE A 165 -13.01 4.78 -11.31
N TYR A 166 -12.09 3.94 -10.79
CA TYR A 166 -10.76 3.77 -11.36
C TYR A 166 -10.81 3.28 -12.81
N GLU A 167 -11.57 2.23 -13.09
CA GLU A 167 -11.70 1.65 -14.43
C GLU A 167 -12.39 2.63 -15.40
N LYS A 168 -13.43 3.34 -14.96
CA LYS A 168 -14.08 4.39 -15.74
C LYS A 168 -13.08 5.47 -16.16
N ARG A 169 -12.28 5.97 -15.22
CA ARG A 169 -11.24 6.98 -15.49
C ARG A 169 -10.16 6.46 -16.41
N LYS A 170 -9.74 5.21 -16.25
CA LYS A 170 -8.76 4.56 -17.09
C LYS A 170 -9.23 4.44 -18.54
N ARG A 171 -10.50 4.04 -18.76
CA ARG A 171 -11.09 3.94 -20.11
C ARG A 171 -11.24 5.30 -20.79
N GLN A 172 -11.51 6.35 -20.05
CA GLN A 172 -11.69 7.72 -20.59
C GLN A 172 -10.35 8.43 -20.85
N SER A 173 -9.24 7.86 -20.39
CA SER A 173 -7.95 8.51 -20.50
C SER A 173 -7.24 8.21 -21.81
N GLN A 174 -6.66 9.24 -22.39
CA GLN A 174 -5.79 9.14 -23.57
C GLN A 174 -4.32 8.85 -23.19
N THR A 175 -3.98 8.83 -21.89
CA THR A 175 -2.61 8.62 -21.44
C THR A 175 -2.36 7.17 -21.04
N ALA A 176 -1.19 6.63 -21.40
CA ALA A 176 -0.74 5.30 -20.97
C ALA A 176 -0.41 5.24 -19.46
N SER A 177 -0.28 6.39 -18.79
CA SER A 177 0.06 6.48 -17.37
C SER A 177 -1.14 6.18 -16.47
N THR A 178 -0.98 5.26 -15.53
CA THR A 178 -2.01 4.94 -14.51
C THR A 178 -2.05 5.94 -13.35
N LYS A 179 -1.03 6.79 -13.20
CA LYS A 179 -0.89 7.74 -12.07
C LYS A 179 -2.08 8.70 -11.90
N PRO A 180 -2.60 9.38 -12.95
CA PRO A 180 -3.72 10.30 -12.80
C PRO A 180 -4.98 9.60 -12.28
N HIS A 181 -5.28 8.38 -12.78
CA HIS A 181 -6.46 7.62 -12.37
C HIS A 181 -6.34 7.17 -10.91
N THR A 182 -5.14 6.73 -10.52
CA THR A 182 -4.86 6.34 -9.13
C THR A 182 -5.00 7.54 -8.17
N ILE A 183 -4.55 8.73 -8.57
CA ILE A 183 -4.70 9.96 -7.77
C ILE A 183 -6.17 10.31 -7.60
N ALA A 184 -6.94 10.32 -8.68
CA ALA A 184 -8.38 10.60 -8.63
C ALA A 184 -9.12 9.58 -7.75
N SER A 185 -8.79 8.30 -7.87
CA SER A 185 -9.41 7.23 -7.07
C SER A 185 -9.04 7.30 -5.58
N ARG A 186 -7.86 7.86 -5.22
CA ARG A 186 -7.52 8.15 -3.81
C ARG A 186 -8.48 9.15 -3.19
N HIS A 187 -8.86 10.20 -3.91
CA HIS A 187 -9.86 11.14 -3.42
C HIS A 187 -11.22 10.48 -3.18
N CYS A 188 -11.61 9.54 -4.06
CA CYS A 188 -12.81 8.73 -3.87
C CYS A 188 -12.69 7.88 -2.60
N LEU A 189 -11.58 7.16 -2.40
CA LEU A 189 -11.31 6.36 -1.22
C LEU A 189 -11.34 7.21 0.07
N VAL A 190 -10.68 8.36 0.09
CA VAL A 190 -10.65 9.26 1.27
C VAL A 190 -12.05 9.74 1.64
N ARG A 191 -12.89 10.13 0.66
CA ARG A 191 -14.30 10.50 0.91
C ARG A 191 -15.09 9.35 1.49
N THR A 192 -14.91 8.15 0.93
CA THR A 192 -15.59 6.94 1.41
C THR A 192 -15.19 6.61 2.84
N MET A 193 -13.90 6.61 3.16
CA MET A 193 -13.39 6.36 4.51
C MET A 193 -13.98 7.37 5.51
N LEU A 194 -13.90 8.66 5.20
CA LEU A 194 -14.42 9.71 6.09
C LEU A 194 -15.93 9.53 6.32
N TYR A 195 -16.71 9.30 5.26
CA TYR A 195 -18.14 9.07 5.36
C TYR A 195 -18.48 7.87 6.24
N LEU A 196 -17.84 6.72 6.00
CA LEU A 196 -18.10 5.50 6.74
C LEU A 196 -17.76 5.66 8.23
N ILE A 197 -16.63 6.27 8.54
CA ILE A 197 -16.14 6.49 9.91
C ILE A 197 -17.05 7.51 10.64
N THR A 198 -17.42 8.61 9.99
CA THR A 198 -18.28 9.64 10.60
C THR A 198 -19.65 9.09 10.94
N HIS A 199 -20.21 8.22 10.09
CA HIS A 199 -21.55 7.66 10.28
C HIS A 199 -21.55 6.28 10.96
N ASN A 200 -20.40 5.75 11.38
CA ASN A 200 -20.24 4.40 11.94
C ASN A 200 -20.87 3.30 11.08
N LYS A 201 -20.70 3.40 9.76
CA LYS A 201 -21.25 2.43 8.80
C LYS A 201 -20.17 1.53 8.23
N LEU A 202 -20.53 0.27 8.01
CA LEU A 202 -19.69 -0.63 7.23
C LEU A 202 -19.90 -0.37 5.74
N TYR A 203 -18.88 -0.66 4.95
CA TYR A 203 -18.96 -0.55 3.50
C TYR A 203 -20.01 -1.54 2.93
N ASN A 204 -20.86 -1.03 2.05
CA ASN A 204 -21.83 -1.84 1.31
C ASN A 204 -21.86 -1.37 -0.15
N TYR A 205 -21.43 -2.25 -1.06
CA TYR A 205 -21.37 -1.93 -2.49
C TYR A 205 -22.76 -1.70 -3.10
N ALA A 206 -23.77 -2.47 -2.69
CA ALA A 206 -25.12 -2.33 -3.23
C ALA A 206 -25.73 -0.93 -2.94
N SER A 207 -25.40 -0.33 -1.81
CA SER A 207 -25.87 1.03 -1.47
C SER A 207 -25.21 2.12 -2.31
N THR A 208 -24.09 1.84 -2.98
CA THR A 208 -23.37 2.83 -3.81
C THR A 208 -23.83 2.84 -5.27
N GLN A 209 -24.60 1.84 -5.69
CA GLN A 209 -25.12 1.75 -7.06
C GLN A 209 -26.43 2.53 -7.28
N ASN A 210 -27.08 2.94 -6.19
CA ASN A 210 -28.39 3.65 -6.23
C ASN A 210 -28.22 5.19 -6.21
N HIS A 211 -27.04 5.69 -6.48
CA HIS A 211 -26.70 7.10 -6.67
C HIS A 211 -25.88 7.27 -7.95
#